data_bf87942420a0cc902332e1981deb162b
#
_entry.id   bf87942420a0cc902332e1981deb162b
#
_cell.length_a   1.000
_cell.length_b   1.000
_cell.length_c   1.000
_cell.angle_alpha   90.00
_cell.angle_beta   90.00
_cell.angle_gamma   90.00
#
_symmetry.space_group_name_H-M   'P 1'
#
loop_
_entity.id
_entity.type
_entity.pdbx_description
1 polymer ?
#
loop_
_entity_poly.entity_id
_entity_poly.type
_entity_poly.pdbx_seq_one_letter_code
_entity_poly.pdbx_strand_id
1 'polypeptide(L)'
;MAQFKYKAQTIDGKKVSGTMNAADQSELHQRLRDGELFLLSAKEVKSSKGIKQFKPKVLADFCRQLSTLVAAGVTLVRALNIIARGEAIKPKERAVYEDMLAKIRQGISLSEAMEAQGGAFPPLMIYMFRSAESGGNLDQVSLKMAELYEKDHKLNTKMAGAMIYPKILAGMIVAVILVLTKYVMPQFQELFEQMDTLPLSTRILNSISDFMQSYWYIAIILIVVLWAGAKALLTIASVRLKWHKIKVHMPVFGKLQKTICTSRFARTLSSLYSAGIPIVPSLQIARKTVGNDYIDQQFDNVIPFVRAGNNLSEGLDMVDGFTRKLTDSIRVGEETGSLDNMLMTTSEALEYDADMAINKMMSYVEPIMLIIMGLILAFVMVSVFGAIFGSYDSIAGME
;
A
#
# COMPACT_ATOMS: atom_id res chain seq x y z
N MET A 1 28.99 -5.38 -1.19
CA MET A 1 29.56 -6.69 -1.58
C MET A 1 28.41 -7.56 -2.05
N ALA A 2 28.53 -8.17 -3.23
CA ALA A 2 27.50 -9.09 -3.76
C ALA A 2 27.70 -10.48 -3.16
N GLN A 3 26.62 -11.21 -2.89
CA GLN A 3 26.66 -12.59 -2.43
C GLN A 3 26.63 -13.53 -3.64
N PHE A 4 27.60 -14.40 -3.79
CA PHE A 4 27.66 -15.38 -4.87
C PHE A 4 27.39 -16.78 -4.34
N LYS A 5 26.47 -17.49 -4.98
CA LYS A 5 26.31 -18.94 -4.81
C LYS A 5 27.25 -19.62 -5.79
N TYR A 6 28.20 -20.39 -5.29
CA TYR A 6 29.22 -21.04 -6.13
C TYR A 6 29.11 -22.57 -6.06
N LYS A 7 29.53 -23.18 -7.13
CA LYS A 7 29.88 -24.57 -7.20
C LYS A 7 31.36 -24.64 -7.54
N ALA A 8 32.13 -25.31 -6.71
CA ALA A 8 33.56 -25.48 -6.88
C ALA A 8 33.94 -26.96 -6.75
N GLN A 9 35.13 -27.28 -7.18
CA GLN A 9 35.69 -28.63 -7.11
C GLN A 9 37.02 -28.57 -6.37
N THR A 10 37.22 -29.48 -5.42
CA THR A 10 38.53 -29.66 -4.73
C THR A 10 39.52 -30.37 -5.67
N ILE A 11 40.80 -30.30 -5.33
CA ILE A 11 41.88 -30.98 -6.08
C ILE A 11 41.56 -32.49 -6.22
N ASP A 12 40.95 -33.09 -5.24
CA ASP A 12 40.52 -34.52 -5.25
C ASP A 12 39.25 -34.80 -6.10
N GLY A 13 38.74 -33.81 -6.86
CA GLY A 13 37.61 -34.01 -7.75
C GLY A 13 36.22 -33.91 -7.06
N LYS A 14 36.14 -33.66 -5.75
CA LYS A 14 34.89 -33.59 -5.00
C LYS A 14 34.19 -32.23 -5.22
N LYS A 15 32.92 -32.27 -5.60
CA LYS A 15 32.12 -31.07 -5.82
C LYS A 15 31.65 -30.47 -4.49
N VAL A 16 31.94 -29.21 -4.28
CA VAL A 16 31.51 -28.41 -3.09
C VAL A 16 30.66 -27.26 -3.58
N SER A 17 29.57 -26.97 -2.90
CA SER A 17 28.73 -25.80 -3.17
C SER A 17 28.54 -24.98 -1.90
N GLY A 18 28.63 -23.67 -2.04
CA GLY A 18 28.50 -22.74 -0.91
C GLY A 18 28.04 -21.35 -1.36
N THR A 19 28.01 -20.43 -0.42
CA THR A 19 27.78 -19.01 -0.66
C THR A 19 28.92 -18.21 -0.07
N MET A 20 29.44 -17.22 -0.83
CA MET A 20 30.53 -16.35 -0.40
C MET A 20 30.26 -14.92 -0.85
N ASN A 21 30.63 -13.94 -0.01
CA ASN A 21 30.53 -12.53 -0.34
C ASN A 21 31.81 -12.07 -1.05
N ALA A 22 31.67 -11.46 -2.22
CA ALA A 22 32.77 -10.87 -2.96
C ALA A 22 32.30 -9.57 -3.64
N ALA A 23 33.22 -8.69 -4.01
CA ALA A 23 32.87 -7.46 -4.73
C ALA A 23 32.47 -7.79 -6.18
N ASP A 24 33.17 -8.74 -6.79
CA ASP A 24 32.92 -9.24 -8.14
C ASP A 24 33.25 -10.74 -8.27
N GLN A 25 33.04 -11.28 -9.46
CA GLN A 25 33.32 -12.68 -9.77
C GLN A 25 34.83 -13.00 -9.78
N SER A 26 35.66 -12.01 -10.01
CA SER A 26 37.13 -12.15 -10.02
C SER A 26 37.66 -12.33 -8.61
N GLU A 27 37.18 -11.53 -7.66
CA GLU A 27 37.52 -11.65 -6.24
C GLU A 27 37.01 -13.00 -5.68
N LEU A 28 35.81 -13.44 -6.08
CA LEU A 28 35.28 -14.75 -5.69
C LEU A 28 36.22 -15.87 -6.17
N HIS A 29 36.67 -15.78 -7.41
CA HIS A 29 37.59 -16.79 -8.00
C HIS A 29 38.90 -16.83 -7.24
N GLN A 30 39.45 -15.68 -6.86
CA GLN A 30 40.72 -15.56 -6.14
C GLN A 30 40.60 -16.15 -4.73
N ARG A 31 39.54 -15.79 -3.99
CA ARG A 31 39.30 -16.35 -2.64
C ARG A 31 39.05 -17.86 -2.62
N LEU A 32 38.38 -18.40 -3.64
CA LEU A 32 38.18 -19.84 -3.75
C LEU A 32 39.47 -20.56 -4.10
N ARG A 33 40.32 -19.97 -4.92
CA ARG A 33 41.63 -20.50 -5.30
C ARG A 33 42.60 -20.53 -4.10
N ASP A 34 42.55 -19.52 -3.25
CA ASP A 34 43.33 -19.47 -1.99
C ASP A 34 42.89 -20.58 -1.02
N GLY A 35 41.65 -21.07 -1.15
CA GLY A 35 41.10 -22.21 -0.42
C GLY A 35 41.20 -23.55 -1.15
N GLU A 36 42.06 -23.68 -2.18
CA GLU A 36 42.26 -24.87 -3.00
C GLU A 36 40.95 -25.38 -3.71
N LEU A 37 40.02 -24.46 -4.01
CA LEU A 37 38.77 -24.73 -4.66
C LEU A 37 38.75 -24.14 -6.08
N PHE A 38 38.47 -24.98 -7.08
CA PHE A 38 38.32 -24.55 -8.45
C PHE A 38 36.86 -24.20 -8.75
N LEU A 39 36.59 -22.97 -9.12
CA LEU A 39 35.25 -22.48 -9.43
C LEU A 39 34.72 -23.12 -10.72
N LEU A 40 33.63 -23.89 -10.62
CA LEU A 40 32.94 -24.48 -11.77
C LEU A 40 31.82 -23.56 -12.29
N SER A 41 31.06 -22.95 -11.38
CA SER A 41 30.05 -21.97 -11.74
C SER A 41 29.79 -21.03 -10.57
N ALA A 42 29.66 -19.75 -10.83
CA ALA A 42 29.19 -18.75 -9.88
C ALA A 42 27.92 -18.11 -10.42
N LYS A 43 26.94 -17.94 -9.56
CA LYS A 43 25.76 -17.17 -9.84
C LYS A 43 25.61 -16.13 -8.76
N GLU A 44 25.64 -14.86 -9.15
CA GLU A 44 25.32 -13.79 -8.23
C GLU A 44 23.91 -14.04 -7.67
N VAL A 45 23.84 -14.26 -6.37
CA VAL A 45 22.57 -14.26 -5.67
C VAL A 45 22.16 -12.79 -5.69
N LYS A 46 21.38 -12.40 -6.72
CA LYS A 46 20.68 -11.11 -6.67
C LYS A 46 20.08 -11.06 -5.30
N SER A 47 20.52 -10.08 -4.49
CA SER A 47 20.02 -9.80 -3.14
C SER A 47 18.54 -10.15 -3.14
N SER A 48 18.13 -11.10 -2.34
CA SER A 48 16.77 -11.63 -2.30
C SER A 48 15.84 -10.45 -2.42
N LYS A 49 14.85 -10.50 -3.30
CA LYS A 49 13.81 -9.46 -3.42
C LYS A 49 13.56 -8.97 -2.01
N GLY A 50 13.97 -7.73 -1.70
CA GLY A 50 14.08 -7.21 -0.34
C GLY A 50 12.84 -7.60 0.43
N ILE A 51 13.00 -8.03 1.66
CA ILE A 51 11.87 -8.48 2.49
C ILE A 51 10.82 -7.38 2.40
N LYS A 52 9.62 -7.73 1.94
CA LYS A 52 8.55 -6.74 1.82
C LYS A 52 8.30 -6.13 3.19
N GLN A 53 8.24 -4.82 3.25
CA GLN A 53 7.97 -4.07 4.47
C GLN A 53 6.83 -4.69 5.28
N PHE A 54 7.00 -4.81 6.57
CA PHE A 54 5.98 -5.32 7.48
C PHE A 54 4.74 -4.44 7.46
N LYS A 55 3.59 -5.08 7.65
CA LYS A 55 2.31 -4.35 7.75
C LYS A 55 2.29 -3.51 9.03
N PRO A 56 1.57 -2.37 9.04
CA PRO A 56 1.48 -1.50 10.20
C PRO A 56 1.09 -2.23 11.49
N LYS A 57 0.21 -3.23 11.44
CA LYS A 57 -0.13 -4.04 12.61
C LYS A 57 1.09 -4.76 13.20
N VAL A 58 1.90 -5.41 12.38
CA VAL A 58 3.10 -6.14 12.83
C VAL A 58 4.12 -5.19 13.44
N LEU A 59 4.29 -4.00 12.84
CA LEU A 59 5.17 -2.96 13.37
C LEU A 59 4.67 -2.41 14.70
N ALA A 60 3.36 -2.17 14.82
CA ALA A 60 2.73 -1.72 16.05
C ALA A 60 2.89 -2.74 17.18
N ASP A 61 2.57 -4.00 16.91
CA ASP A 61 2.66 -5.10 17.87
C ASP A 61 4.12 -5.30 18.36
N PHE A 62 5.08 -5.25 17.42
CA PHE A 62 6.51 -5.29 17.74
C PHE A 62 6.92 -4.15 18.66
N CYS A 63 6.59 -2.91 18.30
CA CYS A 63 6.96 -1.73 19.09
C CYS A 63 6.26 -1.72 20.45
N ARG A 64 5.00 -2.13 20.54
CA ARG A 64 4.25 -2.21 21.81
C ARG A 64 4.88 -3.21 22.76
N GLN A 65 5.19 -4.42 22.28
CA GLN A 65 5.83 -5.45 23.08
C GLN A 65 7.22 -5.00 23.52
N LEU A 66 8.01 -4.41 22.60
CA LEU A 66 9.35 -3.92 22.93
C LEU A 66 9.28 -2.83 24.02
N SER A 67 8.41 -1.83 23.87
CA SER A 67 8.22 -0.77 24.86
C SER A 67 7.86 -1.36 26.24
N THR A 68 6.89 -2.27 26.30
CA THR A 68 6.45 -2.89 27.54
C THR A 68 7.56 -3.66 28.24
N LEU A 69 8.34 -4.43 27.49
CA LEU A 69 9.43 -5.24 28.05
C LEU A 69 10.61 -4.37 28.50
N VAL A 70 10.99 -3.36 27.71
CA VAL A 70 12.10 -2.46 28.08
C VAL A 70 11.71 -1.57 29.27
N ALA A 71 10.48 -1.04 29.32
CA ALA A 71 9.97 -0.28 30.44
C ALA A 71 9.93 -1.12 31.75
N ALA A 72 9.72 -2.44 31.63
CA ALA A 72 9.79 -3.39 32.76
C ALA A 72 11.24 -3.76 33.13
N GLY A 73 12.26 -3.13 32.54
CA GLY A 73 13.67 -3.41 32.83
C GLY A 73 14.24 -4.67 32.18
N VAL A 74 13.52 -5.28 31.24
CA VAL A 74 14.01 -6.43 30.47
C VAL A 74 15.06 -5.96 29.47
N THR A 75 16.21 -6.62 29.45
CA THR A 75 17.29 -6.30 28.50
C THR A 75 16.83 -6.49 27.06
N LEU A 76 17.34 -5.67 26.13
CA LEU A 76 16.97 -5.69 24.71
C LEU A 76 17.08 -7.09 24.08
N VAL A 77 18.18 -7.82 24.37
CA VAL A 77 18.40 -9.20 23.89
C VAL A 77 17.29 -10.14 24.36
N ARG A 78 16.91 -10.04 25.63
CA ARG A 78 15.86 -10.88 26.23
C ARG A 78 14.48 -10.48 25.68
N ALA A 79 14.21 -9.19 25.54
CA ALA A 79 12.97 -8.67 24.96
C ALA A 79 12.75 -9.18 23.52
N LEU A 80 13.77 -9.07 22.67
CA LEU A 80 13.69 -9.57 21.29
C LEU A 80 13.55 -11.11 21.23
N ASN A 81 14.18 -11.84 22.13
CA ASN A 81 14.01 -13.30 22.19
C ASN A 81 12.57 -13.70 22.59
N ILE A 82 11.95 -12.95 23.51
CA ILE A 82 10.54 -13.14 23.88
C ILE A 82 9.64 -12.85 22.68
N ILE A 83 9.86 -11.71 22.00
CA ILE A 83 9.12 -11.31 20.82
C ILE A 83 9.24 -12.37 19.72
N ALA A 84 10.47 -12.82 19.40
CA ALA A 84 10.69 -13.82 18.35
C ALA A 84 9.99 -15.18 18.60
N ARG A 85 9.80 -15.54 19.87
CA ARG A 85 9.15 -16.79 20.28
C ARG A 85 7.63 -16.70 20.46
N GLY A 86 7.04 -15.53 20.25
CA GLY A 86 5.60 -15.34 20.38
C GLY A 86 4.80 -16.31 19.49
N GLU A 87 3.71 -16.86 19.99
CA GLU A 87 2.87 -17.86 19.27
C GLU A 87 2.22 -17.30 18.00
N ALA A 88 1.83 -16.00 18.04
CA ALA A 88 1.14 -15.34 16.94
C ALA A 88 2.07 -14.88 15.80
N ILE A 89 3.40 -15.11 15.91
CA ILE A 89 4.39 -14.60 14.95
C ILE A 89 4.52 -15.54 13.76
N LYS A 90 4.40 -14.98 12.56
CA LYS A 90 4.52 -15.72 11.32
C LYS A 90 5.98 -16.15 11.07
N PRO A 91 6.20 -17.27 10.37
CA PRO A 91 7.56 -17.78 10.09
C PRO A 91 8.50 -16.75 9.47
N LYS A 92 8.00 -15.87 8.60
CA LYS A 92 8.80 -14.81 7.96
C LYS A 92 9.19 -13.70 8.94
N GLU A 93 8.32 -13.33 9.85
CA GLU A 93 8.56 -12.33 10.88
C GLU A 93 9.56 -12.89 11.90
N ARG A 94 9.37 -14.14 12.30
CA ARG A 94 10.27 -14.86 13.21
C ARG A 94 11.71 -14.90 12.68
N ALA A 95 11.89 -15.26 11.42
CA ALA A 95 13.22 -15.32 10.80
C ALA A 95 13.94 -13.95 10.84
N VAL A 96 13.19 -12.83 10.64
CA VAL A 96 13.73 -11.48 10.75
C VAL A 96 14.13 -11.16 12.18
N TYR A 97 13.30 -11.48 13.17
CA TYR A 97 13.61 -11.20 14.58
C TYR A 97 14.76 -12.06 15.10
N GLU A 98 14.89 -13.31 14.66
CA GLU A 98 16.00 -14.19 15.01
C GLU A 98 17.31 -13.70 14.40
N ASP A 99 17.32 -13.20 13.15
CA ASP A 99 18.51 -12.61 12.54
C ASP A 99 18.91 -11.30 13.24
N MET A 100 17.95 -10.44 13.59
CA MET A 100 18.21 -9.25 14.39
C MET A 100 18.81 -9.63 15.75
N LEU A 101 18.24 -10.62 16.44
CA LEU A 101 18.74 -11.12 17.72
C LEU A 101 20.18 -11.61 17.62
N ALA A 102 20.53 -12.34 16.56
CA ALA A 102 21.88 -12.81 16.31
C ALA A 102 22.88 -11.64 16.15
N LYS A 103 22.48 -10.60 15.40
CA LYS A 103 23.31 -9.39 15.19
C LYS A 103 23.51 -8.60 16.49
N ILE A 104 22.45 -8.40 17.27
CA ILE A 104 22.51 -7.66 18.53
C ILE A 104 23.40 -8.40 19.57
N ARG A 105 23.36 -9.72 19.56
CA ARG A 105 24.30 -10.53 20.38
C ARG A 105 25.78 -10.35 19.99
N GLN A 106 26.05 -9.95 18.76
CA GLN A 106 27.37 -9.59 18.25
C GLN A 106 27.74 -8.13 18.52
N GLY A 107 26.92 -7.38 19.25
CA GLY A 107 27.18 -5.99 19.60
C GLY A 107 26.70 -4.97 18.56
N ILE A 108 26.01 -5.41 17.52
CA ILE A 108 25.39 -4.52 16.51
C ILE A 108 24.18 -3.82 17.16
N SER A 109 23.98 -2.53 16.92
CA SER A 109 22.86 -1.77 17.45
C SER A 109 21.51 -2.26 16.89
N LEU A 110 20.41 -2.01 17.61
CA LEU A 110 19.07 -2.39 17.15
C LEU A 110 18.72 -1.74 15.81
N SER A 111 19.02 -0.45 15.66
CA SER A 111 18.76 0.31 14.44
C SER A 111 19.53 -0.23 13.23
N GLU A 112 20.79 -0.60 13.41
CA GLU A 112 21.61 -1.22 12.36
C GLU A 112 21.13 -2.64 12.05
N ALA A 113 20.76 -3.42 13.07
CA ALA A 113 20.18 -4.74 12.87
C ALA A 113 18.86 -4.70 12.10
N MET A 114 18.02 -3.67 12.34
CA MET A 114 16.78 -3.41 11.58
C MET A 114 17.06 -3.00 10.13
N GLU A 115 18.03 -2.12 9.91
CA GLU A 115 18.44 -1.65 8.58
C GLU A 115 18.96 -2.81 7.72
N ALA A 116 19.70 -3.74 8.34
CA ALA A 116 20.20 -4.94 7.68
C ALA A 116 19.12 -5.92 7.20
N GLN A 117 17.84 -5.73 7.59
CA GLN A 117 16.73 -6.58 7.18
C GLN A 117 16.15 -6.24 5.78
N GLY A 118 16.82 -5.40 5.01
CA GLY A 118 16.54 -5.21 3.60
C GLY A 118 15.14 -4.66 3.28
N GLY A 119 14.61 -3.76 4.13
CA GLY A 119 13.34 -3.07 3.92
C GLY A 119 12.15 -3.62 4.69
N ALA A 120 12.34 -4.60 5.58
CA ALA A 120 11.30 -5.09 6.47
C ALA A 120 10.74 -3.98 7.38
N PHE A 121 11.61 -3.08 7.82
CA PHE A 121 11.28 -1.93 8.66
C PHE A 121 11.29 -0.64 7.87
N PRO A 122 10.32 0.27 8.11
CA PRO A 122 10.30 1.58 7.47
C PRO A 122 11.51 2.43 7.89
N PRO A 123 12.04 3.31 7.02
CA PRO A 123 13.13 4.22 7.37
C PRO A 123 12.83 5.07 8.60
N LEU A 124 11.60 5.59 8.73
CA LEU A 124 11.15 6.32 9.92
C LEU A 124 11.46 5.56 11.21
N MET A 125 11.10 4.28 11.27
CA MET A 125 11.29 3.45 12.45
C MET A 125 12.79 3.28 12.77
N ILE A 126 13.60 3.01 11.75
CA ILE A 126 15.06 2.87 11.90
C ILE A 126 15.69 4.15 12.46
N TYR A 127 15.31 5.32 11.94
CA TYR A 127 15.82 6.61 12.43
C TYR A 127 15.38 6.90 13.86
N MET A 128 14.12 6.62 14.20
CA MET A 128 13.62 6.82 15.56
C MET A 128 14.33 5.93 16.58
N PHE A 129 14.55 4.67 16.25
CA PHE A 129 15.30 3.74 17.12
C PHE A 129 16.78 4.13 17.24
N ARG A 130 17.40 4.62 16.16
CA ARG A 130 18.78 5.13 16.21
C ARG A 130 18.91 6.33 17.15
N SER A 131 17.96 7.26 17.13
CA SER A 131 17.91 8.38 18.07
C SER A 131 17.68 7.89 19.49
N ALA A 132 16.80 6.91 19.69
CA ALA A 132 16.49 6.35 21.00
C ALA A 132 17.67 5.58 21.63
N GLU A 133 18.47 4.88 20.83
CA GLU A 133 19.68 4.19 21.28
C GLU A 133 20.73 5.21 21.80
N SER A 134 20.86 6.33 21.09
CA SER A 134 21.78 7.40 21.50
C SER A 134 21.28 8.16 22.73
N GLY A 135 19.98 8.32 22.89
CA GLY A 135 19.34 9.03 23.99
C GLY A 135 18.97 8.18 25.20
N GLY A 136 19.07 6.85 25.11
CA GLY A 136 18.72 5.93 26.19
C GLY A 136 17.20 5.83 26.49
N ASN A 137 16.33 6.33 25.62
CA ASN A 137 14.86 6.40 25.81
C ASN A 137 14.11 5.44 24.89
N LEU A 138 14.64 4.24 24.72
CA LEU A 138 14.13 3.23 23.80
C LEU A 138 12.68 2.81 24.12
N ASP A 139 12.30 2.77 25.38
CA ASP A 139 10.95 2.48 25.87
C ASP A 139 9.92 3.49 25.36
N GLN A 140 10.21 4.79 25.53
CA GLN A 140 9.34 5.89 25.14
C GLN A 140 9.20 5.98 23.61
N VAL A 141 10.31 5.87 22.88
CA VAL A 141 10.30 5.91 21.42
C VAL A 141 9.57 4.69 20.85
N SER A 142 9.78 3.51 21.43
CA SER A 142 9.02 2.30 21.04
C SER A 142 7.52 2.49 21.25
N LEU A 143 7.12 3.13 22.36
CA LEU A 143 5.71 3.45 22.61
C LEU A 143 5.14 4.40 21.56
N LYS A 144 5.83 5.49 21.26
CA LYS A 144 5.43 6.44 20.22
C LYS A 144 5.30 5.78 18.84
N MET A 145 6.24 4.89 18.49
CA MET A 145 6.18 4.13 17.24
C MET A 145 5.01 3.14 17.22
N ALA A 146 4.72 2.49 18.35
CA ALA A 146 3.54 1.64 18.46
C ALA A 146 2.25 2.42 18.17
N GLU A 147 2.06 3.56 18.82
CA GLU A 147 0.90 4.42 18.63
C GLU A 147 0.77 4.91 17.18
N LEU A 148 1.86 5.30 16.56
CA LEU A 148 1.89 5.74 15.17
C LEU A 148 1.43 4.64 14.23
N TYR A 149 1.97 3.41 14.36
CA TYR A 149 1.60 2.30 13.49
C TYR A 149 0.24 1.69 13.85
N GLU A 150 -0.23 1.79 15.11
CA GLU A 150 -1.61 1.46 15.49
C GLU A 150 -2.61 2.39 14.79
N LYS A 151 -2.35 3.71 14.77
CA LYS A 151 -3.17 4.67 14.04
C LYS A 151 -3.18 4.39 12.55
N ASP A 152 -2.01 4.08 11.95
CA ASP A 152 -1.93 3.68 10.55
C ASP A 152 -2.69 2.38 10.26
N HIS A 153 -2.58 1.39 11.15
CA HIS A 153 -3.35 0.15 11.04
C HIS A 153 -4.84 0.41 11.12
N LYS A 154 -5.28 1.22 12.08
CA LYS A 154 -6.68 1.58 12.29
C LYS A 154 -7.27 2.29 11.07
N LEU A 155 -6.54 3.27 10.50
CA LEU A 155 -6.93 3.97 9.28
C LEU A 155 -7.08 3.00 8.10
N ASN A 156 -6.07 2.15 7.87
CA ASN A 156 -6.08 1.18 6.78
C ASN A 156 -7.21 0.13 6.95
N THR A 157 -7.46 -0.31 8.18
CA THR A 157 -8.54 -1.27 8.49
C THR A 157 -9.91 -0.63 8.27
N LYS A 158 -10.07 0.63 8.68
CA LYS A 158 -11.30 1.40 8.45
C LYS A 158 -11.59 1.56 6.97
N MET A 159 -10.58 1.93 6.16
CA MET A 159 -10.71 2.00 4.70
C MET A 159 -11.06 0.64 4.08
N ALA A 160 -10.39 -0.42 4.51
CA ALA A 160 -10.67 -1.77 4.02
C ALA A 160 -12.06 -2.27 4.40
N GLY A 161 -12.47 -2.03 5.66
CA GLY A 161 -13.80 -2.39 6.18
C GLY A 161 -14.92 -1.66 5.44
N ALA A 162 -14.73 -0.38 5.19
CA ALA A 162 -15.65 0.45 4.44
C ALA A 162 -15.90 -0.06 3.01
N MET A 163 -14.94 -0.75 2.40
CA MET A 163 -15.06 -1.35 1.07
C MET A 163 -15.74 -2.74 1.04
N ILE A 164 -16.13 -3.30 2.20
CA ILE A 164 -16.76 -4.64 2.26
C ILE A 164 -18.16 -4.58 1.66
N TYR A 165 -18.99 -3.64 2.11
CA TYR A 165 -20.37 -3.49 1.62
C TYR A 165 -20.43 -3.24 0.10
N PRO A 166 -19.70 -2.29 -0.50
CA PRO A 166 -19.64 -2.13 -1.94
C PRO A 166 -19.23 -3.39 -2.71
N LYS A 167 -18.30 -4.16 -2.18
CA LYS A 167 -17.87 -5.42 -2.82
C LYS A 167 -18.96 -6.48 -2.80
N ILE A 168 -19.68 -6.62 -1.68
CA ILE A 168 -20.81 -7.56 -1.57
C ILE A 168 -21.91 -7.16 -2.55
N LEU A 169 -22.26 -5.87 -2.58
CA LEU A 169 -23.30 -5.35 -3.47
C LEU A 169 -22.93 -5.50 -4.94
N ALA A 170 -21.68 -5.20 -5.31
CA ALA A 170 -21.17 -5.46 -6.65
C ALA A 170 -21.23 -6.94 -7.04
N GLY A 171 -20.90 -7.83 -6.10
CA GLY A 171 -21.05 -9.27 -6.29
C GLY A 171 -22.50 -9.71 -6.50
N MET A 172 -23.45 -9.12 -5.77
CA MET A 172 -24.88 -9.36 -5.95
C MET A 172 -25.38 -8.88 -7.32
N ILE A 173 -24.94 -7.69 -7.77
CA ILE A 173 -25.27 -7.17 -9.11
C ILE A 173 -24.80 -8.16 -10.19
N VAL A 174 -23.55 -8.62 -10.09
CA VAL A 174 -23.02 -9.62 -11.02
C VAL A 174 -23.83 -10.92 -10.97
N ALA A 175 -24.19 -11.40 -9.78
CA ALA A 175 -25.01 -12.60 -9.62
C ALA A 175 -26.41 -12.44 -10.27
N VAL A 176 -27.05 -11.30 -10.08
CA VAL A 176 -28.35 -11.01 -10.73
C VAL A 176 -28.23 -11.01 -12.25
N ILE A 177 -27.20 -10.35 -12.79
CA ILE A 177 -26.94 -10.34 -14.24
C ILE A 177 -26.73 -11.77 -14.76
N LEU A 178 -25.97 -12.60 -14.06
CA LEU A 178 -25.72 -14.00 -14.43
C LEU A 178 -27.01 -14.83 -14.43
N VAL A 179 -27.88 -14.66 -13.41
CA VAL A 179 -29.17 -15.36 -13.33
C VAL A 179 -30.07 -14.92 -14.47
N LEU A 180 -30.19 -13.63 -14.74
CA LEU A 180 -30.99 -13.11 -15.84
C LEU A 180 -30.52 -13.66 -17.20
N THR A 181 -29.19 -13.59 -17.44
CA THR A 181 -28.60 -14.05 -18.71
C THR A 181 -28.72 -15.56 -18.92
N LYS A 182 -28.54 -16.37 -17.86
CA LYS A 182 -28.49 -17.83 -17.98
C LYS A 182 -29.87 -18.50 -17.89
N TYR A 183 -30.79 -17.94 -17.13
CA TYR A 183 -32.07 -18.58 -16.84
C TYR A 183 -33.28 -17.83 -17.45
N VAL A 184 -33.27 -16.51 -17.45
CA VAL A 184 -34.39 -15.72 -17.89
C VAL A 184 -34.35 -15.50 -19.40
N MET A 185 -33.22 -15.04 -19.94
CA MET A 185 -33.08 -14.74 -21.37
C MET A 185 -33.37 -15.92 -22.31
N PRO A 186 -32.94 -17.17 -22.02
CA PRO A 186 -33.26 -18.30 -22.89
C PRO A 186 -34.75 -18.58 -23.02
N GLN A 187 -35.56 -18.27 -22.00
CA GLN A 187 -37.01 -18.47 -22.06
C GLN A 187 -37.71 -17.52 -23.03
N PHE A 188 -37.08 -16.41 -23.37
CA PHE A 188 -37.57 -15.45 -24.34
C PHE A 188 -36.99 -15.64 -25.75
N GLN A 189 -36.08 -16.59 -25.94
CA GLN A 189 -35.37 -16.78 -27.22
C GLN A 189 -36.30 -17.16 -28.36
N GLU A 190 -37.29 -18.03 -28.08
CA GLU A 190 -38.35 -18.41 -29.07
C GLU A 190 -39.21 -17.23 -29.49
N LEU A 191 -39.49 -16.30 -28.58
CA LEU A 191 -40.20 -15.06 -28.88
C LEU A 191 -39.35 -14.09 -29.72
N PHE A 192 -38.04 -14.05 -29.47
CA PHE A 192 -37.13 -13.18 -30.24
C PHE A 192 -36.92 -13.67 -31.68
N GLU A 193 -36.93 -14.97 -31.91
CA GLU A 193 -36.77 -15.57 -33.24
C GLU A 193 -38.01 -15.31 -34.15
N GLN A 194 -39.18 -15.07 -33.55
CA GLN A 194 -40.40 -14.76 -34.28
C GLN A 194 -40.55 -13.28 -34.67
N MET A 195 -39.60 -12.42 -34.25
CA MET A 195 -39.66 -10.98 -34.51
C MET A 195 -38.73 -10.60 -35.67
N ASP A 196 -39.27 -9.93 -36.71
CA ASP A 196 -38.46 -9.41 -37.83
C ASP A 196 -37.43 -8.33 -37.40
N THR A 197 -37.76 -7.54 -36.37
CA THR A 197 -36.84 -6.51 -35.83
C THR A 197 -36.87 -6.48 -34.32
N LEU A 198 -35.71 -6.70 -33.70
CA LEU A 198 -35.54 -6.59 -32.24
C LEU A 198 -35.29 -5.14 -31.81
N PRO A 199 -35.94 -4.65 -30.74
CA PRO A 199 -35.64 -3.36 -30.13
C PRO A 199 -34.13 -3.28 -29.75
N LEU A 200 -33.53 -2.08 -29.83
CA LEU A 200 -32.09 -1.87 -29.56
C LEU A 200 -31.67 -2.39 -28.18
N SER A 201 -32.50 -2.17 -27.15
CA SER A 201 -32.25 -2.66 -25.78
C SER A 201 -32.21 -4.18 -25.72
N THR A 202 -33.13 -4.86 -26.40
CA THR A 202 -33.18 -6.33 -26.45
C THR A 202 -32.02 -6.91 -27.26
N ARG A 203 -31.62 -6.26 -28.36
CA ARG A 203 -30.45 -6.66 -29.15
C ARG A 203 -29.15 -6.57 -28.33
N ILE A 204 -28.96 -5.48 -27.57
CA ILE A 204 -27.81 -5.32 -26.70
C ILE A 204 -27.80 -6.41 -25.59
N LEU A 205 -28.96 -6.63 -24.96
CA LEU A 205 -29.08 -7.62 -23.90
C LEU A 205 -28.82 -9.04 -24.42
N ASN A 206 -29.35 -9.37 -25.62
CA ASN A 206 -29.11 -10.67 -26.25
C ASN A 206 -27.63 -10.86 -26.61
N SER A 207 -26.97 -9.85 -27.19
CA SER A 207 -25.53 -9.89 -27.48
C SER A 207 -24.68 -10.09 -26.21
N ILE A 208 -25.07 -9.46 -25.10
CA ILE A 208 -24.42 -9.67 -23.79
C ILE A 208 -24.66 -11.11 -23.31
N SER A 209 -25.88 -11.63 -23.47
CA SER A 209 -26.26 -12.99 -23.09
C SER A 209 -25.45 -14.03 -23.87
N ASP A 210 -25.40 -13.92 -25.19
CA ASP A 210 -24.68 -14.84 -26.08
C ASP A 210 -23.17 -14.81 -25.79
N PHE A 211 -22.62 -13.61 -25.57
CA PHE A 211 -21.23 -13.45 -25.15
C PHE A 211 -20.96 -14.11 -23.81
N MET A 212 -21.84 -13.93 -22.82
CA MET A 212 -21.66 -14.55 -21.50
C MET A 212 -21.88 -16.06 -21.51
N GLN A 213 -22.77 -16.60 -22.35
CA GLN A 213 -22.95 -18.05 -22.47
C GLN A 213 -21.80 -18.72 -23.18
N SER A 214 -21.31 -18.14 -24.28
CA SER A 214 -20.28 -18.76 -25.13
C SER A 214 -18.85 -18.39 -24.71
N TYR A 215 -18.63 -17.20 -24.17
CA TYR A 215 -17.29 -16.60 -24.00
C TYR A 215 -17.01 -16.08 -22.58
N TRP A 216 -17.74 -16.54 -21.55
CA TRP A 216 -17.56 -16.09 -20.17
C TRP A 216 -16.10 -16.22 -19.68
N TYR A 217 -15.39 -17.29 -20.10
CA TYR A 217 -13.99 -17.52 -19.78
C TYR A 217 -13.07 -16.45 -20.40
N ILE A 218 -13.42 -15.95 -21.61
CA ILE A 218 -12.67 -14.85 -22.24
C ILE A 218 -12.85 -13.57 -21.44
N ALA A 219 -14.05 -13.27 -20.91
CA ALA A 219 -14.28 -12.13 -20.04
C ALA A 219 -13.41 -12.20 -18.77
N ILE A 220 -13.33 -13.37 -18.14
CA ILE A 220 -12.44 -13.55 -16.96
C ILE A 220 -10.97 -13.38 -17.34
N ILE A 221 -10.50 -14.00 -18.43
CA ILE A 221 -9.13 -13.84 -18.90
C ILE A 221 -8.83 -12.37 -19.19
N LEU A 222 -9.76 -11.67 -19.89
CA LEU A 222 -9.61 -10.25 -20.20
C LEU A 222 -9.48 -9.40 -18.92
N ILE A 223 -10.33 -9.64 -17.92
CA ILE A 223 -10.28 -8.94 -16.63
C ILE A 223 -8.94 -9.19 -15.94
N VAL A 224 -8.47 -10.45 -15.92
CA VAL A 224 -7.17 -10.80 -15.32
C VAL A 224 -6.01 -10.15 -16.08
N VAL A 225 -6.02 -10.17 -17.41
CA VAL A 225 -5.00 -9.53 -18.25
C VAL A 225 -5.00 -8.02 -18.07
N LEU A 226 -6.17 -7.38 -18.07
CA LEU A 226 -6.30 -5.94 -17.81
C LEU A 226 -5.79 -5.57 -16.41
N TRP A 227 -6.12 -6.37 -15.39
CA TRP A 227 -5.66 -6.15 -14.03
C TRP A 227 -4.14 -6.34 -13.88
N ALA A 228 -3.59 -7.40 -14.50
CA ALA A 228 -2.16 -7.66 -14.52
C ALA A 228 -1.41 -6.58 -15.32
N GLY A 229 -1.96 -6.17 -16.47
CA GLY A 229 -1.46 -5.08 -17.30
C GLY A 229 -1.45 -3.75 -16.56
N ALA A 230 -2.56 -3.40 -15.90
CA ALA A 230 -2.64 -2.19 -15.07
C ALA A 230 -1.62 -2.20 -13.93
N LYS A 231 -1.43 -3.34 -13.25
CA LYS A 231 -0.37 -3.49 -12.25
C LYS A 231 1.04 -3.36 -12.85
N ALA A 232 1.28 -3.96 -13.99
CA ALA A 232 2.56 -3.86 -14.70
C ALA A 232 2.84 -2.41 -15.13
N LEU A 233 1.85 -1.70 -15.68
CA LEU A 233 1.96 -0.29 -16.04
C LEU A 233 2.26 0.60 -14.83
N LEU A 234 1.67 0.33 -13.67
CA LEU A 234 1.94 1.06 -12.43
C LEU A 234 3.32 0.80 -11.83
N THR A 235 4.08 -0.20 -12.30
CA THR A 235 5.50 -0.37 -11.92
C THR A 235 6.40 0.64 -12.62
N ILE A 236 5.96 1.20 -13.76
CA ILE A 236 6.69 2.22 -14.50
C ILE A 236 6.57 3.56 -13.77
N ALA A 237 7.68 4.15 -13.36
CA ALA A 237 7.71 5.37 -12.54
C ALA A 237 6.90 6.53 -13.16
N SER A 238 7.03 6.78 -14.47
CA SER A 238 6.32 7.86 -15.16
C SER A 238 4.80 7.68 -15.18
N VAL A 239 4.32 6.43 -15.34
CA VAL A 239 2.88 6.11 -15.31
C VAL A 239 2.35 6.25 -13.90
N ARG A 240 3.09 5.76 -12.91
CA ARG A 240 2.73 5.86 -11.49
C ARG A 240 2.63 7.30 -11.03
N LEU A 241 3.56 8.18 -11.42
CA LEU A 241 3.50 9.62 -11.13
C LEU A 241 2.24 10.27 -11.71
N LYS A 242 1.93 10.02 -12.99
CA LYS A 242 0.71 10.54 -13.63
C LYS A 242 -0.55 10.05 -12.92
N TRP A 243 -0.60 8.77 -12.58
CA TRP A 243 -1.72 8.17 -11.85
C TRP A 243 -1.89 8.79 -10.45
N HIS A 244 -0.79 9.00 -9.73
CA HIS A 244 -0.81 9.65 -8.41
C HIS A 244 -1.23 11.12 -8.51
N LYS A 245 -0.84 11.84 -9.56
CA LYS A 245 -1.31 13.20 -9.85
C LYS A 245 -2.82 13.22 -10.11
N ILE A 246 -3.32 12.32 -10.98
CA ILE A 246 -4.76 12.21 -11.27
C ILE A 246 -5.55 11.96 -9.98
N LYS A 247 -5.11 11.04 -9.12
CA LYS A 247 -5.78 10.74 -7.84
C LYS A 247 -5.95 11.96 -6.94
N VAL A 248 -4.98 12.86 -6.93
CA VAL A 248 -5.01 14.10 -6.12
C VAL A 248 -6.01 15.12 -6.69
N HIS A 249 -6.25 15.11 -8.02
CA HIS A 249 -7.12 16.07 -8.70
C HIS A 249 -8.51 15.52 -9.07
N MET A 250 -8.77 14.22 -8.84
CA MET A 250 -10.09 13.65 -9.11
C MET A 250 -11.19 14.34 -8.29
N PRO A 251 -12.35 14.65 -8.90
CA PRO A 251 -13.50 15.13 -8.14
C PRO A 251 -13.89 14.09 -7.08
N VAL A 252 -14.31 14.52 -5.90
CA VAL A 252 -14.69 13.73 -4.72
C VAL A 252 -13.50 12.98 -4.08
N PHE A 253 -12.80 12.12 -4.84
CA PHE A 253 -11.67 11.31 -4.33
C PHE A 253 -10.41 12.14 -4.06
N GLY A 254 -10.19 13.23 -4.80
CA GLY A 254 -9.00 14.08 -4.63
C GLY A 254 -8.97 14.77 -3.26
N LYS A 255 -10.11 15.24 -2.77
CA LYS A 255 -10.19 15.84 -1.43
C LYS A 255 -9.83 14.83 -0.34
N LEU A 256 -10.37 13.62 -0.43
CA LEU A 256 -10.03 12.52 0.48
C LEU A 256 -8.53 12.20 0.43
N GLN A 257 -7.98 12.06 -0.79
CA GLN A 257 -6.56 11.76 -0.98
C GLN A 257 -5.65 12.84 -0.39
N LYS A 258 -5.96 14.12 -0.64
CA LYS A 258 -5.23 15.27 -0.06
C LYS A 258 -5.25 15.21 1.46
N THR A 259 -6.41 15.03 2.06
CA THR A 259 -6.56 14.98 3.52
C THR A 259 -5.77 13.81 4.13
N ILE A 260 -5.84 12.61 3.54
CA ILE A 260 -5.08 11.44 4.04
C ILE A 260 -3.57 11.65 3.89
N CYS A 261 -3.11 12.15 2.74
CA CYS A 261 -1.69 12.43 2.51
C CYS A 261 -1.16 13.47 3.48
N THR A 262 -1.91 14.57 3.69
CA THR A 262 -1.55 15.64 4.63
C THR A 262 -1.50 15.13 6.07
N SER A 263 -2.49 14.32 6.49
CA SER A 263 -2.55 13.73 7.83
C SER A 263 -1.35 12.82 8.11
N ARG A 264 -1.01 11.92 7.16
CA ARG A 264 0.16 11.05 7.31
C ARG A 264 1.47 11.82 7.41
N PHE A 265 1.63 12.83 6.56
CA PHE A 265 2.78 13.71 6.58
C PHE A 265 2.90 14.45 7.90
N ALA A 266 1.83 15.14 8.32
CA ALA A 266 1.79 15.94 9.55
C ALA A 266 2.09 15.08 10.80
N ARG A 267 1.47 13.90 10.89
CA ARG A 267 1.72 12.95 11.97
C ARG A 267 3.18 12.54 12.05
N THR A 268 3.76 12.16 10.91
CA THR A 268 5.15 11.74 10.86
C THR A 268 6.09 12.89 11.21
N LEU A 269 5.84 14.08 10.66
CA LEU A 269 6.64 15.27 10.94
C LEU A 269 6.56 15.65 12.42
N SER A 270 5.36 15.66 13.01
CA SER A 270 5.13 15.90 14.43
C SER A 270 5.88 14.90 15.31
N SER A 271 5.80 13.60 15.00
CA SER A 271 6.48 12.55 15.75
C SER A 271 8.01 12.67 15.70
N LEU A 272 8.57 13.02 14.55
CA LEU A 272 10.01 13.22 14.38
C LEU A 272 10.49 14.48 15.10
N TYR A 273 9.78 15.58 14.92
CA TYR A 273 10.14 16.86 15.52
C TYR A 273 10.05 16.82 17.07
N SER A 274 8.99 16.21 17.62
CA SER A 274 8.84 16.01 19.06
C SER A 274 9.84 14.99 19.66
N ALA A 275 10.50 14.21 18.81
CA ALA A 275 11.65 13.37 19.22
C ALA A 275 13.00 14.10 19.13
N GLY A 276 13.00 15.42 18.84
CA GLY A 276 14.19 16.25 18.74
C GLY A 276 14.96 16.11 17.42
N ILE A 277 14.38 15.49 16.41
CA ILE A 277 15.02 15.37 15.09
C ILE A 277 14.91 16.70 14.36
N PRO A 278 16.01 17.26 13.82
CA PRO A 278 15.98 18.53 13.10
C PRO A 278 15.00 18.48 11.91
N ILE A 279 14.46 19.66 11.54
CA ILE A 279 13.37 19.75 10.56
C ILE A 279 13.71 19.19 9.19
N VAL A 280 14.94 19.42 8.68
CA VAL A 280 15.34 18.96 7.33
C VAL A 280 15.42 17.43 7.23
N PRO A 281 16.10 16.70 8.12
CA PRO A 281 15.98 15.23 8.17
C PRO A 281 14.54 14.75 8.38
N SER A 282 13.74 15.42 9.20
CA SER A 282 12.34 15.09 9.43
C SER A 282 11.51 15.16 8.15
N LEU A 283 11.73 16.18 7.32
CA LEU A 283 11.09 16.33 6.01
C LEU A 283 11.48 15.19 5.05
N GLN A 284 12.76 14.79 5.04
CA GLN A 284 13.25 13.69 4.19
C GLN A 284 12.56 12.35 4.51
N ILE A 285 12.26 12.13 5.79
CA ILE A 285 11.59 10.91 6.25
C ILE A 285 10.08 11.03 6.05
N ALA A 286 9.48 12.15 6.44
CA ALA A 286 8.03 12.37 6.39
C ALA A 286 7.48 12.32 4.95
N ARG A 287 8.23 12.84 3.96
CA ARG A 287 7.82 12.76 2.54
C ARG A 287 7.54 11.32 2.09
N LYS A 288 8.30 10.34 2.58
CA LYS A 288 8.15 8.92 2.22
C LYS A 288 6.89 8.26 2.80
N THR A 289 6.33 8.84 3.86
CA THR A 289 5.13 8.30 4.52
C THR A 289 3.82 8.78 3.88
N VAL A 290 3.87 9.79 3.01
CA VAL A 290 2.71 10.36 2.32
C VAL A 290 1.96 9.32 1.49
N GLY A 291 2.67 8.36 0.89
CA GLY A 291 2.08 7.29 0.07
C GLY A 291 1.60 7.76 -1.32
N ASN A 292 2.13 8.89 -1.80
CA ASN A 292 1.86 9.45 -3.11
C ASN A 292 3.15 10.00 -3.73
N ASP A 293 3.63 9.38 -4.80
CA ASP A 293 4.91 9.73 -5.43
C ASP A 293 4.90 11.12 -6.07
N TYR A 294 3.72 11.61 -6.51
CA TYR A 294 3.60 12.97 -7.04
C TYR A 294 3.85 14.01 -5.96
N ILE A 295 3.35 13.79 -4.75
CA ILE A 295 3.60 14.67 -3.60
C ILE A 295 5.06 14.49 -3.12
N ASP A 296 5.54 13.23 -3.02
CA ASP A 296 6.92 12.95 -2.61
C ASP A 296 7.95 13.67 -3.50
N GLN A 297 7.78 13.65 -4.82
CA GLN A 297 8.72 14.28 -5.76
C GLN A 297 8.83 15.80 -5.55
N GLN A 298 7.77 16.48 -5.14
CA GLN A 298 7.79 17.94 -4.94
C GLN A 298 8.72 18.35 -3.80
N PHE A 299 8.99 17.45 -2.85
CA PHE A 299 9.96 17.68 -1.78
C PHE A 299 11.40 17.82 -2.25
N ASP A 300 11.71 17.44 -3.49
CA ASP A 300 13.03 17.70 -4.07
C ASP A 300 13.33 19.20 -4.20
N ASN A 301 12.28 20.03 -4.27
CA ASN A 301 12.40 21.51 -4.24
C ASN A 301 12.23 22.06 -2.81
N VAL A 302 11.33 21.50 -2.01
CA VAL A 302 11.02 21.99 -0.65
C VAL A 302 12.21 21.81 0.29
N ILE A 303 12.87 20.65 0.26
CA ILE A 303 13.96 20.36 1.18
C ILE A 303 15.16 21.31 1.01
N PRO A 304 15.66 21.59 -0.22
CA PRO A 304 16.70 22.60 -0.42
C PRO A 304 16.26 24.02 -0.01
N PHE A 305 15.00 24.37 -0.26
CA PHE A 305 14.44 25.68 0.11
C PHE A 305 14.47 25.90 1.65
N VAL A 306 13.98 24.92 2.42
CA VAL A 306 14.01 24.99 3.89
C VAL A 306 15.45 24.92 4.42
N ARG A 307 16.33 24.12 3.77
CA ARG A 307 17.76 24.03 4.14
C ARG A 307 18.49 25.37 3.94
N ALA A 308 18.07 26.18 2.99
CA ALA A 308 18.61 27.53 2.76
C ALA A 308 18.17 28.56 3.84
N GLY A 309 17.37 28.15 4.83
CA GLY A 309 16.92 29.00 5.93
C GLY A 309 15.56 29.67 5.68
N ASN A 310 14.84 29.31 4.62
CA ASN A 310 13.50 29.83 4.38
C ASN A 310 12.47 29.11 5.26
N ASN A 311 11.31 29.72 5.44
CA ASN A 311 10.24 29.22 6.29
C ASN A 311 9.70 27.86 5.79
N LEU A 312 9.44 26.95 6.72
CA LEU A 312 8.85 25.64 6.42
C LEU A 312 7.45 25.79 5.82
N SER A 313 6.64 26.72 6.35
CA SER A 313 5.29 27.01 5.86
C SER A 313 5.29 27.42 4.39
N GLU A 314 6.21 28.30 3.98
CA GLU A 314 6.38 28.70 2.57
C GLU A 314 6.81 27.52 1.69
N GLY A 315 7.74 26.70 2.17
CA GLY A 315 8.15 25.49 1.46
C GLY A 315 6.99 24.51 1.25
N LEU A 316 6.15 24.32 2.24
CA LEU A 316 5.00 23.40 2.16
C LEU A 316 3.84 23.98 1.33
N ASP A 317 3.70 25.29 1.22
CA ASP A 317 2.73 25.93 0.31
C ASP A 317 3.03 25.65 -1.16
N MET A 318 4.28 25.33 -1.52
CA MET A 318 4.66 24.89 -2.87
C MET A 318 4.17 23.48 -3.21
N VAL A 319 3.74 22.69 -2.21
CA VAL A 319 3.34 21.28 -2.40
C VAL A 319 1.88 21.20 -2.84
N ASP A 320 1.66 20.93 -4.12
CA ASP A 320 0.31 20.61 -4.60
C ASP A 320 -0.13 19.24 -4.10
N GLY A 321 -1.15 19.23 -3.30
CA GLY A 321 -1.71 18.01 -2.72
C GLY A 321 -1.81 18.02 -1.21
N PHE A 322 -1.35 19.06 -0.54
CA PHE A 322 -1.60 19.30 0.88
C PHE A 322 -2.82 20.21 1.11
N THR A 323 -3.37 20.14 2.31
CA THR A 323 -4.44 21.01 2.76
C THR A 323 -3.84 22.26 3.38
N ARG A 324 -4.44 23.43 3.12
CA ARG A 324 -3.99 24.71 3.69
C ARG A 324 -3.94 24.72 5.22
N LYS A 325 -4.79 23.92 5.87
CA LYS A 325 -4.80 23.78 7.32
C LYS A 325 -3.42 23.42 7.89
N LEU A 326 -2.63 22.60 7.18
CA LEU A 326 -1.26 22.25 7.58
C LEU A 326 -0.34 23.47 7.49
N THR A 327 -0.30 24.13 6.34
CA THR A 327 0.63 25.24 6.08
C THR A 327 0.33 26.46 6.94
N ASP A 328 -0.95 26.77 7.13
CA ASP A 328 -1.39 27.90 8.00
C ASP A 328 -1.01 27.63 9.47
N SER A 329 -1.23 26.41 9.97
CA SER A 329 -0.85 26.06 11.34
C SER A 329 0.66 26.07 11.57
N ILE A 330 1.43 25.60 10.59
CA ILE A 330 2.90 25.65 10.66
C ILE A 330 3.39 27.09 10.65
N ARG A 331 2.79 27.97 9.83
CA ARG A 331 3.13 29.41 9.80
C ARG A 331 2.94 30.06 11.17
N VAL A 332 1.81 29.79 11.83
CA VAL A 332 1.58 30.29 13.19
C VAL A 332 2.61 29.72 14.16
N GLY A 333 2.97 28.43 14.04
CA GLY A 333 4.00 27.80 14.87
C GLY A 333 5.40 28.39 14.68
N GLU A 334 5.75 28.76 13.44
CA GLU A 334 7.02 29.43 13.11
C GLU A 334 7.05 30.86 13.69
N GLU A 335 5.97 31.63 13.53
CA GLU A 335 5.85 33.01 14.03
C GLU A 335 5.86 33.06 15.57
N THR A 336 5.25 32.10 16.25
CA THR A 336 5.15 32.05 17.72
C THR A 336 6.27 31.25 18.40
N GLY A 337 7.15 30.63 17.64
CA GLY A 337 8.22 29.75 18.17
C GLY A 337 7.69 28.47 18.83
N SER A 338 6.42 28.07 18.58
CA SER A 338 5.74 26.90 19.18
C SER A 338 5.41 25.84 18.14
N LEU A 339 6.35 25.55 17.24
CA LEU A 339 6.17 24.64 16.11
C LEU A 339 5.82 23.21 16.55
N ASP A 340 6.39 22.73 17.65
CA ASP A 340 6.14 21.41 18.24
C ASP A 340 4.67 21.22 18.63
N ASN A 341 4.12 22.19 19.36
CA ASN A 341 2.72 22.17 19.78
C ASN A 341 1.76 22.32 18.59
N MET A 342 2.07 23.22 17.65
CA MET A 342 1.28 23.40 16.43
C MET A 342 1.28 22.15 15.56
N LEU A 343 2.41 21.49 15.36
CA LEU A 343 2.49 20.23 14.63
C LEU A 343 1.69 19.12 15.31
N MET A 344 1.77 18.99 16.62
CA MET A 344 1.02 17.98 17.38
C MET A 344 -0.50 18.20 17.23
N THR A 345 -0.98 19.39 17.59
CA THR A 345 -2.42 19.73 17.53
C THR A 345 -2.96 19.61 16.10
N THR A 346 -2.20 20.09 15.11
CA THR A 346 -2.61 20.03 13.70
C THR A 346 -2.64 18.62 13.19
N SER A 347 -1.69 17.77 13.58
CA SER A 347 -1.69 16.35 13.17
C SER A 347 -2.93 15.62 13.69
N GLU A 348 -3.33 15.86 14.94
CA GLU A 348 -4.55 15.27 15.53
C GLU A 348 -5.81 15.76 14.80
N ALA A 349 -5.88 17.05 14.53
CA ALA A 349 -7.00 17.62 13.78
C ALA A 349 -7.09 17.09 12.35
N LEU A 350 -5.96 16.87 11.67
CA LEU A 350 -5.90 16.28 10.33
C LEU A 350 -6.23 14.79 10.34
N GLU A 351 -5.90 14.06 11.42
CA GLU A 351 -6.32 12.67 11.60
C GLU A 351 -7.85 12.58 11.69
N TYR A 352 -8.46 13.45 12.49
CA TYR A 352 -9.90 13.56 12.59
C TYR A 352 -10.54 13.90 11.23
N ASP A 353 -9.98 14.88 10.51
CA ASP A 353 -10.46 15.27 9.18
C ASP A 353 -10.36 14.11 8.18
N ALA A 354 -9.28 13.31 8.25
CA ALA A 354 -9.13 12.11 7.41
C ALA A 354 -10.18 11.05 7.71
N ASP A 355 -10.46 10.82 9.00
CA ASP A 355 -11.51 9.91 9.45
C ASP A 355 -12.91 10.34 8.98
N MET A 356 -13.20 11.63 9.09
CA MET A 356 -14.47 12.21 8.61
C MET A 356 -14.58 12.15 7.08
N ALA A 357 -13.49 12.40 6.36
CA ALA A 357 -13.47 12.31 4.91
C ALA A 357 -13.73 10.87 4.41
N ILE A 358 -13.18 9.85 5.10
CA ILE A 358 -13.46 8.44 4.79
C ILE A 358 -14.95 8.13 5.01
N ASN A 359 -15.51 8.52 6.15
CA ASN A 359 -16.92 8.29 6.46
C ASN A 359 -17.84 8.98 5.43
N LYS A 360 -17.52 10.23 5.07
CA LYS A 360 -18.27 10.98 4.06
C LYS A 360 -18.20 10.34 2.68
N MET A 361 -17.03 9.81 2.28
CA MET A 361 -16.92 9.06 1.04
C MET A 361 -17.82 7.82 1.05
N MET A 362 -17.85 7.09 2.18
CA MET A 362 -18.69 5.90 2.31
C MET A 362 -20.17 6.21 2.19
N SER A 363 -20.65 7.33 2.76
CA SER A 363 -22.05 7.72 2.61
C SER A 363 -22.48 8.08 1.18
N TYR A 364 -21.54 8.35 0.27
CA TYR A 364 -21.86 8.51 -1.17
C TYR A 364 -21.86 7.18 -1.94
N VAL A 365 -21.15 6.16 -1.46
CA VAL A 365 -21.07 4.88 -2.16
C VAL A 365 -22.43 4.19 -2.22
N GLU A 366 -23.19 4.23 -1.11
CA GLU A 366 -24.50 3.59 -1.03
C GLU A 366 -25.51 4.14 -2.06
N PRO A 367 -25.79 5.45 -2.14
CA PRO A 367 -26.68 6.01 -3.14
C PRO A 367 -26.22 5.72 -4.59
N ILE A 368 -24.91 5.80 -4.85
CA ILE A 368 -24.36 5.53 -6.18
C ILE A 368 -24.62 4.07 -6.56
N MET A 369 -24.41 3.13 -5.66
CA MET A 369 -24.65 1.71 -5.92
C MET A 369 -26.13 1.40 -6.12
N LEU A 370 -27.02 2.06 -5.37
CA LEU A 370 -28.48 1.94 -5.55
C LEU A 370 -28.93 2.47 -6.92
N ILE A 371 -28.38 3.60 -7.35
CA ILE A 371 -28.65 4.17 -8.68
C ILE A 371 -28.18 3.21 -9.78
N ILE A 372 -26.96 2.67 -9.66
CA ILE A 372 -26.42 1.70 -10.62
C ILE A 372 -27.33 0.46 -10.69
N MET A 373 -27.74 -0.09 -9.55
CA MET A 373 -28.65 -1.22 -9.48
C MET A 373 -29.98 -0.90 -10.13
N GLY A 374 -30.58 0.27 -9.82
CA GLY A 374 -31.84 0.72 -10.39
C GLY A 374 -31.77 0.88 -11.92
N LEU A 375 -30.68 1.44 -12.44
CA LEU A 375 -30.45 1.57 -13.89
C LEU A 375 -30.33 0.20 -14.58
N ILE A 376 -29.62 -0.75 -13.97
CA ILE A 376 -29.48 -2.11 -14.51
C ILE A 376 -30.84 -2.80 -14.54
N LEU A 377 -31.61 -2.73 -13.46
CA LEU A 377 -32.96 -3.33 -13.40
C LEU A 377 -33.90 -2.66 -14.40
N ALA A 378 -33.90 -1.33 -14.49
CA ALA A 378 -34.70 -0.59 -15.46
C ALA A 378 -34.34 -0.99 -16.90
N PHE A 379 -33.04 -1.10 -17.22
CA PHE A 379 -32.60 -1.53 -18.55
C PHE A 379 -33.08 -2.94 -18.89
N VAL A 380 -33.00 -3.88 -17.95
CA VAL A 380 -33.51 -5.26 -18.13
C VAL A 380 -35.03 -5.25 -18.34
N MET A 381 -35.75 -4.51 -17.50
CA MET A 381 -37.24 -4.39 -17.64
C MET A 381 -37.66 -3.83 -19.01
N VAL A 382 -37.03 -2.73 -19.43
CA VAL A 382 -37.28 -2.14 -20.74
C VAL A 382 -36.98 -3.13 -21.89
N SER A 383 -35.90 -3.92 -21.74
CA SER A 383 -35.55 -4.91 -22.76
C SER A 383 -36.55 -6.06 -22.84
N VAL A 384 -37.01 -6.57 -21.68
CA VAL A 384 -37.98 -7.68 -21.63
C VAL A 384 -39.39 -7.21 -22.09
N PHE A 385 -39.87 -6.08 -21.55
CA PHE A 385 -41.18 -5.55 -21.96
C PHE A 385 -41.17 -5.11 -23.43
N GLY A 386 -40.09 -4.49 -23.92
CA GLY A 386 -39.94 -4.14 -25.32
C GLY A 386 -40.03 -5.35 -26.24
N ALA A 387 -39.52 -6.50 -25.83
CA ALA A 387 -39.68 -7.74 -26.57
C ALA A 387 -41.13 -8.26 -26.56
N ILE A 388 -41.79 -8.24 -25.38
CA ILE A 388 -43.18 -8.69 -25.23
C ILE A 388 -44.12 -7.83 -26.07
N PHE A 389 -44.01 -6.49 -26.00
CA PHE A 389 -44.85 -5.60 -26.77
C PHE A 389 -44.57 -5.70 -28.29
N GLY A 390 -43.30 -5.83 -28.68
CA GLY A 390 -42.94 -6.03 -30.08
C GLY A 390 -43.48 -7.34 -30.67
N SER A 391 -43.59 -8.41 -29.87
CA SER A 391 -44.23 -9.66 -30.31
C SER A 391 -45.74 -9.50 -30.52
N TYR A 392 -46.43 -8.71 -29.69
CA TYR A 392 -47.85 -8.40 -29.88
C TYR A 392 -48.11 -7.59 -31.17
N ASP A 393 -47.25 -6.59 -31.46
CA ASP A 393 -47.40 -5.78 -32.69
C ASP A 393 -47.18 -6.61 -33.96
N SER A 394 -46.24 -7.58 -33.93
CA SER A 394 -46.01 -8.48 -35.08
C SER A 394 -47.17 -9.45 -35.31
N ILE A 395 -47.84 -9.90 -34.24
CA ILE A 395 -49.03 -10.78 -34.36
C ILE A 395 -50.26 -9.97 -34.83
N ALA A 396 -50.46 -8.75 -34.31
CA ALA A 396 -51.56 -7.89 -34.70
C ALA A 396 -51.43 -7.32 -36.13
N GLY A 397 -50.23 -7.25 -36.71
CA GLY A 397 -49.97 -6.86 -38.09
C GLY A 397 -50.13 -8.00 -39.11
N MET A 398 -50.42 -9.23 -38.67
CA MET A 398 -50.68 -10.40 -39.51
C MET A 398 -52.21 -10.65 -39.74
N GLU A 399 -53.11 -9.91 -39.06
CA GLU A 399 -54.53 -9.87 -39.36
C GLU A 399 -54.87 -8.68 -40.32
#